data_a97a328e93ca2783b143c88041091427
#
_entry.id   a97a328e93ca2783b143c88041091427
#
_cell.length_a   1.000
_cell.length_b   1.000
_cell.length_c   1.000
_cell.angle_alpha   90.00
_cell.angle_beta   90.00
_cell.angle_gamma   90.00
#
_symmetry.space_group_name_H-M   'P 1'
#
loop_
_entity.id
_entity.type
_entity.pdbx_description
1 polymer ?
#
loop_
_entity_poly.entity_id
_entity_poly.type
_entity_poly.pdbx_seq_one_letter_code
_entity_poly.pdbx_strand_id
1 'polypeptide(L)'
;MEEKRYEGMFYKQGSFSPVMDLLALEESLSISINEIPFTITMHTPGSESDLVRGLLFTEGIYQDLKIHPKIILVESNVDGYPIKMDVQIPEGNLLKEFSGTRSMTSVSSCGICGKTELDDITSISSLQEDGILDAAMVEKMFEKMRNHQSAFDQ
;
A
#
# COMPACT_ATOMS: atom_id res chain seq x y z
N MET A 1 -10.03 -4.32 12.44
CA MET A 1 -8.82 -4.67 11.65
C MET A 1 -9.02 -6.10 11.22
N GLU A 2 -9.11 -6.37 9.93
CA GLU A 2 -9.23 -7.74 9.47
C GLU A 2 -7.84 -8.39 9.47
N GLU A 3 -7.74 -9.53 10.12
CA GLU A 3 -6.51 -10.30 10.27
C GLU A 3 -6.71 -11.66 9.58
N LYS A 4 -5.75 -12.04 8.78
CA LYS A 4 -5.75 -13.35 8.12
C LYS A 4 -4.74 -14.26 8.79
N ARG A 5 -5.16 -15.49 9.15
CA ARG A 5 -4.27 -16.49 9.73
C ARG A 5 -3.48 -17.18 8.62
N TYR A 6 -2.18 -17.26 8.79
CA TYR A 6 -1.27 -17.94 7.87
C TYR A 6 -0.45 -18.99 8.59
N GLU A 7 -0.36 -20.16 7.97
CA GLU A 7 0.63 -21.16 8.35
C GLU A 7 2.00 -20.76 7.82
N GLY A 8 2.98 -20.62 8.71
CA GLY A 8 4.33 -20.27 8.38
C GLY A 8 5.34 -21.19 9.08
N MET A 9 6.61 -21.01 8.73
CA MET A 9 7.72 -21.68 9.39
C MET A 9 8.57 -20.63 10.11
N PHE A 10 8.63 -20.73 11.42
CA PHE A 10 9.50 -19.87 12.23
C PHE A 10 10.89 -20.49 12.31
N TYR A 11 11.91 -19.73 11.91
CA TYR A 11 13.32 -20.13 11.99
C TYR A 11 14.00 -19.45 13.17
N LYS A 12 14.61 -20.24 14.04
CA LYS A 12 15.44 -19.74 15.13
C LYS A 12 16.58 -20.70 15.43
N GLN A 13 17.82 -20.18 15.45
CA GLN A 13 19.03 -20.90 15.85
C GLN A 13 19.20 -22.26 15.18
N GLY A 14 19.01 -22.34 13.87
CA GLY A 14 19.22 -23.55 13.09
C GLY A 14 18.03 -24.52 13.05
N SER A 15 16.89 -24.18 13.66
CA SER A 15 15.70 -25.04 13.66
C SER A 15 14.47 -24.32 13.09
N PHE A 16 13.63 -25.09 12.38
CA PHE A 16 12.32 -24.65 11.90
C PHE A 16 11.22 -25.20 12.80
N SER A 17 10.23 -24.37 13.09
CA SER A 17 9.00 -24.78 13.76
C SER A 17 7.79 -24.20 13.05
N PRO A 18 6.71 -24.98 12.88
CA PRO A 18 5.47 -24.44 12.32
C PRO A 18 4.89 -23.38 13.26
N VAL A 19 4.40 -22.30 12.68
CA VAL A 19 3.74 -21.22 13.40
C VAL A 19 2.47 -20.82 12.68
N MET A 20 1.42 -20.51 13.43
CA MET A 20 0.23 -19.85 12.93
C MET A 20 0.36 -18.36 13.26
N ASP A 21 0.54 -17.55 12.24
CA ASP A 21 0.74 -16.08 12.40
C ASP A 21 -0.49 -15.30 11.93
N LEU A 22 -0.66 -14.11 12.50
CA LEU A 22 -1.71 -13.16 12.14
C LEU A 22 -1.07 -12.03 11.32
N LEU A 23 -1.43 -11.98 10.05
CA LEU A 23 -0.95 -10.93 9.16
C LEU A 23 -2.06 -9.90 8.93
N ALA A 24 -1.70 -8.63 8.98
CA ALA A 24 -2.58 -7.55 8.55
C ALA A 24 -2.87 -7.72 7.05
N LEU A 25 -4.14 -7.60 6.69
CA LEU A 25 -4.53 -7.62 5.30
C LEU A 25 -4.15 -6.28 4.65
N GLU A 26 -3.50 -6.34 3.50
CA GLU A 26 -3.19 -5.18 2.68
C GLU A 26 -3.77 -5.36 1.27
N GLU A 27 -4.47 -4.34 0.81
CA GLU A 27 -5.06 -4.27 -0.53
C GLU A 27 -4.61 -3.00 -1.24
N SER A 28 -4.56 -3.05 -2.57
CA SER A 28 -4.35 -1.85 -3.37
C SER A 28 -5.66 -1.10 -3.57
N LEU A 29 -5.67 0.20 -3.33
CA LEU A 29 -6.81 1.07 -3.57
C LEU A 29 -6.48 2.09 -4.67
N SER A 30 -7.17 1.97 -5.80
CA SER A 30 -7.13 2.96 -6.88
C SER A 30 -8.14 4.08 -6.57
N ILE A 31 -7.69 5.32 -6.61
CA ILE A 31 -8.50 6.50 -6.32
C ILE A 31 -8.55 7.39 -7.56
N SER A 32 -9.77 7.73 -7.99
CA SER A 32 -10.03 8.75 -9.01
C SER A 32 -10.74 9.97 -8.39
N ILE A 33 -10.64 11.11 -9.06
CA ILE A 33 -11.37 12.33 -8.73
C ILE A 33 -12.11 12.76 -9.98
N ASN A 34 -13.45 12.83 -9.88
CA ASN A 34 -14.32 13.11 -11.02
C ASN A 34 -14.00 12.20 -12.23
N GLU A 35 -13.83 10.89 -11.96
CA GLU A 35 -13.48 9.86 -12.96
C GLU A 35 -12.06 9.95 -13.55
N ILE A 36 -11.27 10.96 -13.15
CA ILE A 36 -9.88 11.12 -13.58
C ILE A 36 -8.97 10.37 -12.61
N PRO A 37 -8.12 9.44 -13.06
CA PRO A 37 -7.18 8.74 -12.19
C PRO A 37 -6.30 9.70 -11.39
N PHE A 38 -6.21 9.47 -10.09
CA PHE A 38 -5.43 10.30 -9.18
C PHE A 38 -4.22 9.54 -8.63
N THR A 39 -4.44 8.43 -7.96
CA THR A 39 -3.34 7.65 -7.35
C THR A 39 -3.76 6.23 -7.00
N ILE A 40 -2.76 5.39 -6.74
CA ILE A 40 -2.91 4.08 -6.10
C ILE A 40 -2.17 4.11 -4.77
N THR A 41 -2.79 3.57 -3.73
CA THR A 41 -2.18 3.41 -2.41
C THR A 41 -2.45 2.02 -1.85
N MET A 42 -1.58 1.54 -0.97
CA MET A 42 -1.86 0.35 -0.17
C MET A 42 -2.63 0.74 1.08
N HIS A 43 -3.55 -0.11 1.51
CA HIS A 43 -4.34 0.14 2.72
C HIS A 43 -4.78 -1.18 3.37
N THR A 44 -5.06 -1.12 4.67
CA THR A 44 -5.82 -2.15 5.37
C THR A 44 -7.30 -1.83 5.21
N PRO A 45 -8.13 -2.74 4.65
CA PRO A 45 -9.54 -2.49 4.42
C PRO A 45 -10.33 -2.13 5.69
N GLY A 46 -11.39 -1.30 5.53
CA GLY A 46 -12.35 -0.96 6.57
C GLY A 46 -12.51 0.53 6.89
N SER A 47 -11.62 1.41 6.40
CA SER A 47 -11.71 2.88 6.60
C SER A 47 -11.33 3.67 5.37
N GLU A 48 -11.67 3.18 4.19
CA GLU A 48 -11.26 3.74 2.90
C GLU A 48 -11.71 5.18 2.72
N SER A 49 -12.93 5.50 3.14
CA SER A 49 -13.45 6.86 3.03
C SER A 49 -12.67 7.86 3.87
N ASP A 50 -12.18 7.47 5.04
CA ASP A 50 -11.38 8.32 5.91
C ASP A 50 -9.96 8.46 5.36
N LEU A 51 -9.39 7.37 4.84
CA LEU A 51 -8.11 7.38 4.13
C LEU A 51 -8.14 8.34 2.94
N VAL A 52 -9.17 8.22 2.09
CA VAL A 52 -9.33 9.08 0.91
C VAL A 52 -9.46 10.56 1.30
N ARG A 53 -10.28 10.88 2.31
CA ARG A 53 -10.42 12.27 2.82
C ARG A 53 -9.11 12.81 3.36
N GLY A 54 -8.41 12.00 4.17
CA GLY A 54 -7.11 12.39 4.71
C GLY A 54 -6.09 12.67 3.61
N LEU A 55 -6.06 11.82 2.58
CA LEU A 55 -5.19 11.97 1.43
C LEU A 55 -5.47 13.27 0.67
N LEU A 56 -6.73 13.54 0.32
CA LEU A 56 -7.12 14.77 -0.37
C LEU A 56 -6.72 16.04 0.42
N PHE A 57 -6.86 15.99 1.75
CA PHE A 57 -6.50 17.08 2.64
C PHE A 57 -4.98 17.31 2.68
N THR A 58 -4.20 16.24 2.89
CA THR A 58 -2.74 16.33 3.00
C THR A 58 -2.07 16.71 1.68
N GLU A 59 -2.65 16.27 0.56
CA GLU A 59 -2.19 16.65 -0.79
C GLU A 59 -2.64 18.05 -1.22
N GLY A 60 -3.46 18.73 -0.40
CA GLY A 60 -3.94 20.08 -0.69
C GLY A 60 -4.91 20.16 -1.88
N ILE A 61 -5.61 19.07 -2.19
CA ILE A 61 -6.58 19.00 -3.28
C ILE A 61 -7.95 19.49 -2.82
N TYR A 62 -8.37 19.08 -1.62
CA TYR A 62 -9.62 19.46 -1.02
C TYR A 62 -9.46 19.60 0.51
N GLN A 63 -9.72 20.78 1.04
CA GLN A 63 -9.48 21.12 2.45
C GLN A 63 -10.72 21.66 3.19
N ASP A 64 -11.90 21.59 2.60
CA ASP A 64 -13.11 21.99 3.30
C ASP A 64 -13.50 20.94 4.35
N LEU A 65 -13.44 21.33 5.62
CA LEU A 65 -13.78 20.46 6.74
C LEU A 65 -15.29 20.43 7.05
N LYS A 66 -16.07 21.30 6.44
CA LYS A 66 -17.52 21.38 6.68
C LYS A 66 -18.33 20.60 5.65
N ILE A 67 -17.85 20.58 4.42
CA ILE A 67 -18.50 19.88 3.32
C ILE A 67 -17.59 18.73 2.92
N HIS A 68 -18.04 17.50 3.14
CA HIS A 68 -17.29 16.32 2.72
C HIS A 68 -17.57 16.00 1.26
N PRO A 69 -16.53 15.69 0.46
CA PRO A 69 -16.74 15.25 -0.91
C PRO A 69 -17.49 13.91 -0.90
N LYS A 70 -18.28 13.67 -1.94
CA LYS A 70 -18.97 12.39 -2.12
C LYS A 70 -17.97 11.34 -2.59
N ILE A 71 -17.76 10.31 -1.79
CA ILE A 71 -16.88 9.19 -2.09
C ILE A 71 -17.75 8.00 -2.51
N ILE A 72 -17.45 7.41 -3.67
CA ILE A 72 -18.22 6.34 -4.28
C ILE A 72 -17.32 5.11 -4.41
N LEU A 73 -17.80 3.97 -3.91
CA LEU A 73 -17.20 2.68 -4.20
C LEU A 73 -17.51 2.32 -5.66
N VAL A 74 -16.47 2.13 -6.46
CA VAL A 74 -16.59 1.78 -7.88
C VAL A 74 -16.43 0.29 -8.08
N GLU A 75 -15.47 -0.32 -7.38
CA GLU A 75 -15.13 -1.74 -7.55
C GLU A 75 -14.63 -2.35 -6.25
N SER A 76 -14.98 -3.63 -6.04
CA SER A 76 -14.44 -4.48 -4.97
C SER A 76 -13.82 -5.74 -5.57
N ASN A 77 -12.84 -6.32 -4.86
CA ASN A 77 -12.28 -7.61 -5.23
C ASN A 77 -13.25 -8.77 -4.93
N VAL A 78 -12.83 -10.00 -5.21
CA VAL A 78 -13.64 -11.22 -5.01
C VAL A 78 -14.00 -11.48 -3.54
N ASP A 79 -13.22 -10.97 -2.61
CA ASP A 79 -13.44 -11.06 -1.17
C ASP A 79 -14.32 -9.91 -0.63
N GLY A 80 -14.72 -8.96 -1.51
CA GLY A 80 -15.60 -7.82 -1.19
C GLY A 80 -14.86 -6.58 -0.70
N TYR A 81 -13.52 -6.57 -0.70
CA TYR A 81 -12.73 -5.40 -0.29
C TYR A 81 -12.71 -4.34 -1.39
N PRO A 82 -12.87 -3.05 -1.02
CA PRO A 82 -12.75 -1.95 -1.97
C PRO A 82 -11.36 -1.90 -2.62
N ILE A 83 -11.34 -1.90 -3.95
CA ILE A 83 -10.11 -1.77 -4.74
C ILE A 83 -10.13 -0.53 -5.65
N LYS A 84 -11.31 0.09 -5.83
CA LYS A 84 -11.44 1.33 -6.60
C LYS A 84 -12.51 2.24 -6.03
N MET A 85 -12.15 3.50 -5.81
CA MET A 85 -13.06 4.55 -5.34
C MET A 85 -12.96 5.79 -6.22
N ASP A 86 -14.10 6.47 -6.41
CA ASP A 86 -14.17 7.77 -7.07
C ASP A 86 -14.63 8.85 -6.11
N VAL A 87 -14.00 10.02 -6.18
CA VAL A 87 -14.33 11.18 -5.36
C VAL A 87 -14.96 12.25 -6.23
N GLN A 88 -16.22 12.58 -5.96
CA GLN A 88 -16.92 13.65 -6.66
C GLN A 88 -16.72 14.98 -5.94
N ILE A 89 -15.97 15.88 -6.58
CA ILE A 89 -15.68 17.25 -6.09
C ILE A 89 -16.17 18.24 -7.14
N PRO A 90 -17.03 19.21 -6.79
CA PRO A 90 -17.37 20.29 -7.71
C PRO A 90 -16.11 21.04 -8.18
N GLU A 91 -16.01 21.36 -9.47
CA GLU A 91 -14.80 21.97 -10.07
C GLU A 91 -14.34 23.23 -9.33
N GLY A 92 -15.27 24.07 -8.85
CA GLY A 92 -14.94 25.26 -8.08
C GLY A 92 -14.34 25.02 -6.69
N ASN A 93 -14.34 23.78 -6.21
CA ASN A 93 -13.85 23.39 -4.88
C ASN A 93 -12.51 22.64 -4.95
N LEU A 94 -12.01 22.37 -6.14
CA LEU A 94 -10.66 21.85 -6.33
C LEU A 94 -9.64 22.97 -6.11
N LEU A 95 -8.76 22.79 -5.13
CA LEU A 95 -7.75 23.80 -4.78
C LEU A 95 -6.52 23.73 -5.67
N LYS A 96 -6.33 22.60 -6.36
CA LYS A 96 -5.13 22.32 -7.14
C LYS A 96 -5.47 21.38 -8.29
N GLU A 97 -4.86 21.63 -9.45
CA GLU A 97 -4.86 20.66 -10.55
C GLU A 97 -4.01 19.44 -10.16
N PHE A 98 -4.54 18.23 -10.39
CA PHE A 98 -3.89 16.97 -10.05
C PHE A 98 -3.60 16.09 -11.28
N SER A 99 -4.18 16.41 -12.44
CA SER A 99 -3.98 15.66 -13.68
C SER A 99 -2.54 15.73 -14.17
N GLY A 100 -1.91 14.58 -14.35
CA GLY A 100 -0.59 14.44 -14.97
C GLY A 100 0.61 14.77 -14.07
N THR A 101 0.41 15.14 -12.83
CA THR A 101 1.51 15.31 -11.87
C THR A 101 1.54 14.11 -10.92
N ARG A 102 2.69 13.45 -10.80
CA ARG A 102 3.00 12.57 -9.69
C ARG A 102 3.01 13.40 -8.41
N SER A 103 1.82 13.69 -7.86
CA SER A 103 1.72 14.57 -6.69
C SER A 103 2.08 13.85 -5.39
N MET A 104 2.24 12.52 -5.42
CA MET A 104 2.55 11.75 -4.22
C MET A 104 4.05 11.53 -4.07
N THR A 105 4.62 12.15 -3.06
CA THR A 105 6.02 11.93 -2.63
C THR A 105 6.20 10.60 -1.89
N SER A 106 5.11 9.91 -1.56
CA SER A 106 5.15 8.61 -0.87
C SER A 106 5.41 7.50 -1.87
N VAL A 107 6.68 7.17 -2.06
CA VAL A 107 7.08 5.96 -2.78
C VAL A 107 7.28 4.87 -1.73
N SER A 108 6.35 3.92 -1.66
CA SER A 108 6.58 2.72 -0.84
C SER A 108 7.70 1.88 -1.46
N SER A 109 8.39 1.09 -0.64
CA SER A 109 9.46 0.21 -1.09
C SER A 109 9.00 -0.84 -2.12
N CYS A 110 7.70 -1.14 -2.21
CA CYS A 110 7.11 -2.04 -3.22
C CYS A 110 6.89 -1.35 -4.57
N GLY A 111 7.01 -0.01 -4.68
CA GLY A 111 6.85 0.74 -5.93
C GLY A 111 5.41 0.88 -6.44
N ILE A 112 4.40 0.50 -5.66
CA ILE A 112 2.97 0.59 -6.03
C ILE A 112 2.43 1.98 -5.75
N CYS A 113 2.73 2.57 -4.60
CA CYS A 113 2.22 3.89 -4.22
C CYS A 113 2.71 4.98 -5.17
N GLY A 114 1.83 5.91 -5.50
CA GLY A 114 2.11 7.02 -6.41
C GLY A 114 2.00 6.69 -7.90
N LYS A 115 1.56 5.47 -8.27
CA LYS A 115 1.18 5.15 -9.65
C LYS A 115 -0.26 5.58 -9.93
N THR A 116 -0.56 5.89 -11.18
CA THR A 116 -1.90 6.27 -11.62
C THR A 116 -2.72 5.07 -12.11
N GLU A 117 -2.04 4.01 -12.55
CA GLU A 117 -2.66 2.79 -13.06
C GLU A 117 -1.93 1.53 -12.58
N LEU A 118 -2.66 0.44 -12.34
CA LEU A 118 -2.09 -0.83 -11.91
C LEU A 118 -1.32 -1.53 -13.03
N ASP A 119 -1.65 -1.28 -14.29
CA ASP A 119 -0.96 -1.84 -15.46
C ASP A 119 0.51 -1.36 -15.58
N ASP A 120 0.85 -0.26 -14.90
CA ASP A 120 2.23 0.20 -14.76
C ASP A 120 3.08 -0.71 -13.84
N ILE A 121 2.48 -1.69 -13.19
CA ILE A 121 3.17 -2.66 -12.36
C ILE A 121 3.61 -3.82 -13.25
N THR A 122 4.82 -3.75 -13.77
CA THR A 122 5.44 -4.89 -14.44
C THR A 122 5.55 -6.05 -13.44
N SER A 123 4.91 -7.17 -13.77
CA SER A 123 5.10 -8.41 -13.03
C SER A 123 6.60 -8.73 -13.01
N ILE A 124 7.15 -8.90 -11.81
CA ILE A 124 8.51 -9.42 -11.66
C ILE A 124 8.50 -10.79 -12.34
N SER A 125 9.29 -10.94 -13.38
CA SER A 125 9.51 -12.25 -14.01
C SER A 125 9.91 -13.25 -12.92
N SER A 126 9.35 -14.47 -12.98
CA SER A 126 9.66 -15.53 -12.03
C SER A 126 11.16 -15.59 -11.77
N LEU A 127 11.54 -15.57 -10.49
CA LEU A 127 12.93 -15.83 -10.10
C LEU A 127 13.34 -17.17 -10.71
N GLN A 128 14.42 -17.19 -11.47
CA GLN A 128 15.00 -18.44 -11.90
C GLN A 128 15.46 -19.18 -10.65
N GLU A 129 15.11 -20.46 -10.52
CA GLU A 129 15.34 -21.29 -9.33
C GLU A 129 16.84 -21.67 -9.13
N ASP A 130 17.78 -20.85 -9.56
CA ASP A 130 19.21 -21.17 -9.53
C ASP A 130 19.88 -20.95 -8.16
N GLY A 131 19.13 -20.68 -7.11
CA GLY A 131 19.69 -20.49 -5.78
C GLY A 131 18.78 -20.95 -4.66
N ILE A 132 19.15 -22.02 -3.97
CA ILE A 132 18.56 -22.35 -2.66
C ILE A 132 19.00 -21.25 -1.69
N LEU A 133 18.05 -20.45 -1.23
CA LEU A 133 18.31 -19.46 -0.19
C LEU A 133 18.54 -20.22 1.13
N ASP A 134 19.78 -20.32 1.58
CA ASP A 134 20.11 -20.91 2.87
C ASP A 134 19.67 -19.96 3.99
N ALA A 135 18.81 -20.46 4.90
CA ALA A 135 18.29 -19.70 6.03
C ALA A 135 19.43 -19.16 6.93
N ALA A 136 20.51 -19.90 7.11
CA ALA A 136 21.69 -19.46 7.86
C ALA A 136 22.43 -18.30 7.16
N MET A 137 22.41 -18.27 5.83
CA MET A 137 22.96 -17.17 5.05
C MET A 137 22.12 -15.90 5.23
N VAL A 138 20.79 -16.00 5.21
CA VAL A 138 19.87 -14.89 5.45
C VAL A 138 20.09 -14.31 6.86
N GLU A 139 20.18 -15.16 7.89
CA GLU A 139 20.45 -14.73 9.27
C GLU A 139 21.75 -13.91 9.36
N LYS A 140 22.83 -14.38 8.76
CA LYS A 140 24.11 -13.66 8.67
C LYS A 140 24.01 -12.32 7.92
N MET A 141 23.19 -12.26 6.88
CA MET A 141 22.93 -11.00 6.16
C MET A 141 22.22 -9.97 7.05
N PHE A 142 21.22 -10.38 7.84
CA PHE A 142 20.54 -9.50 8.80
C PHE A 142 21.47 -9.05 9.94
N GLU A 143 22.33 -9.93 10.46
CA GLU A 143 23.33 -9.53 11.44
C GLU A 143 24.31 -8.48 10.87
N LYS A 144 24.81 -8.71 9.67
CA LYS A 144 25.70 -7.77 8.98
C LYS A 144 25.00 -6.43 8.71
N MET A 145 23.74 -6.44 8.28
CA MET A 145 22.96 -5.22 8.09
C MET A 145 22.79 -4.46 9.38
N ARG A 146 22.43 -5.13 10.47
CA ARG A 146 22.25 -4.52 11.80
C ARG A 146 23.51 -3.82 12.29
N ASN A 147 24.69 -4.43 12.10
CA ASN A 147 26.00 -3.84 12.46
C ASN A 147 26.33 -2.54 11.67
N HIS A 148 25.68 -2.32 10.53
CA HIS A 148 25.83 -1.10 9.71
C HIS A 148 24.73 -0.05 9.98
N GLN A 149 23.75 -0.39 10.79
CA GLN A 149 22.59 0.45 11.10
C GLN A 149 22.55 0.88 12.57
N SER A 150 23.69 1.27 13.10
CA SER A 150 23.84 1.67 14.54
C SER A 150 22.90 2.80 14.97
N ALA A 151 22.34 3.57 14.06
CA ALA A 151 21.34 4.59 14.35
C ALA A 151 19.99 4.03 14.84
N PHE A 152 19.71 2.74 14.63
CA PHE A 152 18.47 2.07 15.05
C PHE A 152 18.63 1.29 16.37
N ASP A 153 19.80 1.28 16.96
CA ASP A 153 20.10 0.59 18.23
C ASP A 153 19.89 1.49 19.47
N GLN A 154 19.18 2.63 19.32
CA GLN A 154 18.90 3.59 20.41
C GLN A 154 17.49 3.41 20.98
#